data_aadc067e3dc30a83affae1d246fcfb1b
#
_entry.id   aadc067e3dc30a83affae1d246fcfb1b
#
_cell.length_a   1.000
_cell.length_b   1.000
_cell.length_c   1.000
_cell.angle_alpha   90.00
_cell.angle_beta   90.00
_cell.angle_gamma   90.00
#
_symmetry.space_group_name_H-M   'P 1'
#
loop_
_entity.id
_entity.type
_entity.pdbx_description
1 polymer ?
#
loop_
_entity_poly.entity_id
_entity_poly.type
_entity_poly.pdbx_seq_one_letter_code
_entity_poly.pdbx_strand_id
1 'polypeptide(L)'
;MAFTKNFTDASGNNYTPAFWRATQINIAAIEQNINLVFYAYKDAAAFTAKMQPLSGGVKFYSISGADFAAIALAAPVGATLYDVLAHSSEAFALQHLDVDSGRKDASNLPIMISYFDGAIQV
;
A
#
# COMPACT_ATOMS: atom_id res chain seq x y z
N MET A 1 5.13 -5.26 7.50
CA MET A 1 4.89 -5.94 6.21
C MET A 1 5.20 -5.01 5.07
N ALA A 2 5.73 -5.54 4.01
CA ALA A 2 6.30 -4.74 2.93
C ALA A 2 6.06 -5.40 1.57
N PHE A 3 6.22 -4.62 0.52
CA PHE A 3 6.22 -5.10 -0.86
C PHE A 3 7.58 -4.83 -1.50
N THR A 4 7.97 -5.67 -2.44
CA THR A 4 9.01 -5.34 -3.41
C THR A 4 8.38 -5.20 -4.79
N LYS A 5 8.66 -4.10 -5.45
CA LYS A 5 8.17 -3.79 -6.79
C LYS A 5 9.14 -2.87 -7.50
N ASN A 6 9.37 -3.12 -8.78
CA ASN A 6 10.22 -2.26 -9.59
C ASN A 6 9.67 -0.83 -9.63
N PHE A 7 10.56 0.13 -9.50
CA PHE A 7 10.19 1.55 -9.43
C PHE A 7 11.28 2.40 -10.07
N THR A 8 10.85 3.41 -10.81
CA THR A 8 11.72 4.46 -11.36
C THR A 8 11.40 5.76 -10.63
N ASP A 9 12.41 6.40 -10.03
CA ASP A 9 12.20 7.63 -9.27
C ASP A 9 12.04 8.85 -10.21
N ALA A 10 11.78 10.03 -9.61
CA ALA A 10 11.58 11.26 -10.36
C ALA A 10 12.83 11.71 -11.12
N SER A 11 14.01 11.24 -10.73
CA SER A 11 15.29 11.53 -11.40
C SER A 11 15.64 10.54 -12.51
N GLY A 12 14.79 9.53 -12.75
CA GLY A 12 15.00 8.51 -13.76
C GLY A 12 15.84 7.31 -13.33
N ASN A 13 16.17 7.20 -12.04
CA ASN A 13 16.88 6.04 -11.50
C ASN A 13 15.94 4.85 -11.34
N ASN A 14 16.39 3.68 -11.80
CA ASN A 14 15.62 2.45 -11.72
C ASN A 14 16.04 1.63 -10.49
N TYR A 15 15.03 1.16 -9.74
CA TYR A 15 15.20 0.26 -8.61
C TYR A 15 14.46 -1.04 -8.91
N THR A 16 15.18 -2.15 -8.98
CA THR A 16 14.65 -3.43 -9.42
C THR A 16 15.00 -4.57 -8.46
N PRO A 17 14.27 -4.74 -7.34
CA PRO A 17 13.09 -3.97 -6.95
C PRO A 17 13.38 -2.85 -5.95
N ALA A 18 12.46 -1.89 -5.84
CA ALA A 18 12.37 -0.99 -4.69
C ALA A 18 11.62 -1.68 -3.54
N PHE A 19 11.88 -1.23 -2.32
CA PHE A 19 11.22 -1.71 -1.10
C PHE A 19 10.13 -0.73 -0.68
N TRP A 20 8.88 -1.20 -0.67
CA TRP A 20 7.71 -0.41 -0.30
C TRP A 20 7.18 -0.82 1.07
N ARG A 21 6.90 0.16 1.89
CA ARG A 21 6.38 -0.08 3.23
C ARG A 21 5.34 0.97 3.62
N ALA A 22 4.31 0.52 4.33
CA ALA A 22 3.38 1.41 5.01
C ALA A 22 4.10 2.04 6.20
N THR A 23 4.36 3.35 6.13
CA THR A 23 5.10 4.08 7.16
C THR A 23 4.21 4.87 8.09
N GLN A 24 2.98 5.18 7.66
CA GLN A 24 2.01 5.90 8.47
C GLN A 24 0.65 5.23 8.36
N ILE A 25 0.04 4.99 9.51
CA ILE A 25 -1.31 4.46 9.63
C ILE A 25 -2.04 5.37 10.61
N ASN A 26 -2.95 6.22 10.10
CA ASN A 26 -3.72 7.14 10.91
C ASN A 26 -5.17 6.66 10.99
N ILE A 27 -5.66 6.44 12.22
CA ILE A 27 -7.02 5.97 12.48
C ILE A 27 -7.85 7.13 13.00
N ALA A 28 -8.93 7.46 12.30
CA ALA A 28 -9.95 8.39 12.79
C ALA A 28 -11.15 7.57 13.27
N ALA A 29 -11.24 7.34 14.59
CA ALA A 29 -12.22 6.43 15.16
C ALA A 29 -13.66 6.97 15.04
N ILE A 30 -13.85 8.28 15.12
CA ILE A 30 -15.20 8.90 15.02
C ILE A 30 -15.65 8.87 13.55
N GLU A 31 -14.80 9.28 12.63
CA GLU A 31 -15.09 9.28 11.19
C GLU A 31 -15.06 7.88 10.58
N GLN A 32 -14.56 6.90 11.32
CA GLN A 32 -14.42 5.51 10.90
C GLN A 32 -13.63 5.38 9.60
N ASN A 33 -12.45 5.99 9.56
CA ASN A 33 -11.54 5.85 8.43
C ASN A 33 -10.10 5.57 8.87
N ILE A 34 -9.32 5.00 7.95
CA ILE A 34 -7.89 4.74 8.12
C ILE A 34 -7.18 5.35 6.93
N ASN A 35 -6.22 6.21 7.17
CA ASN A 35 -5.37 6.78 6.13
C ASN A 35 -4.00 6.10 6.18
N LEU A 36 -3.55 5.62 5.03
CA LEU A 36 -2.31 4.87 4.87
C LEU A 36 -1.36 5.64 3.96
N VAL A 37 -0.07 5.63 4.32
CA VAL A 37 0.96 6.16 3.45
C VAL A 37 2.05 5.10 3.25
N PHE A 38 2.25 4.70 1.99
CA PHE A 38 3.35 3.84 1.58
C PHE A 38 4.47 4.68 0.99
N TYR A 39 5.70 4.43 1.42
CA TYR A 39 6.89 5.01 0.80
C TYR A 39 7.78 3.93 0.19
N ALA A 40 8.43 4.28 -0.93
CA ALA A 40 9.44 3.44 -1.55
C ALA A 40 10.83 3.80 -1.03
N TYR A 41 11.62 2.77 -0.76
CA TYR A 41 13.02 2.88 -0.38
C TYR A 41 13.88 2.07 -1.34
N LYS A 42 15.16 2.41 -1.41
CA LYS A 42 16.12 1.67 -2.25
C LYS A 42 16.10 0.17 -1.94
N ASP A 43 16.10 -0.18 -0.66
CA ASP A 43 16.06 -1.55 -0.16
C ASP A 43 15.62 -1.57 1.32
N ALA A 44 15.50 -2.76 1.89
CA ALA A 44 15.12 -2.92 3.30
C ALA A 44 16.15 -2.32 4.26
N ALA A 45 17.44 -2.36 3.92
CA ALA A 45 18.50 -1.78 4.74
C ALA A 45 18.39 -0.25 4.79
N ALA A 46 18.04 0.40 3.68
CA ALA A 46 17.78 1.84 3.62
C ALA A 46 16.61 2.24 4.53
N PHE A 47 15.54 1.44 4.54
CA PHE A 47 14.41 1.67 5.45
C PHE A 47 14.85 1.54 6.92
N THR A 48 15.57 0.48 7.26
CA THR A 48 16.06 0.23 8.63
C THR A 48 17.01 1.33 9.11
N ALA A 49 17.85 1.86 8.21
CA ALA A 49 18.79 2.95 8.51
C ALA A 49 18.10 4.33 8.52
N LYS A 50 16.78 4.40 8.35
CA LYS A 50 15.98 5.63 8.31
C LYS A 50 16.46 6.63 7.26
N MET A 51 16.88 6.11 6.11
CA MET A 51 17.26 6.94 4.96
C MET A 51 16.02 7.59 4.34
N GLN A 52 16.24 8.62 3.51
CA GLN A 52 15.16 9.29 2.80
C GLN A 52 14.44 8.33 1.84
N PRO A 53 13.10 8.40 1.74
CA PRO A 53 12.35 7.69 0.71
C PRO A 53 12.77 8.14 -0.70
N LEU A 54 12.54 7.28 -1.68
CA LEU A 54 12.79 7.59 -3.08
C LEU A 54 11.86 8.70 -3.56
N SER A 55 12.38 9.62 -4.37
CA SER A 55 11.62 10.74 -4.92
C SER A 55 10.46 10.25 -5.78
N GLY A 56 9.25 10.71 -5.47
CA GLY A 56 8.02 10.26 -6.14
C GLY A 56 7.52 8.89 -5.68
N GLY A 57 8.25 8.19 -4.81
CA GLY A 57 7.87 6.88 -4.29
C GLY A 57 6.92 6.97 -3.11
N VAL A 58 5.70 7.45 -3.35
CA VAL A 58 4.66 7.58 -2.31
C VAL A 58 3.32 7.15 -2.87
N LYS A 59 2.56 6.41 -2.05
CA LYS A 59 1.16 6.05 -2.33
C LYS A 59 0.30 6.29 -1.10
N PHE A 60 -0.84 6.93 -1.32
CA PHE A 60 -1.82 7.20 -0.28
C PHE A 60 -3.05 6.33 -0.50
N TYR A 61 -3.56 5.74 0.57
CA TYR A 61 -4.82 5.01 0.55
C TYR A 61 -5.71 5.48 1.70
N SER A 62 -7.02 5.45 1.47
CA SER A 62 -8.01 5.74 2.51
C SER A 62 -9.00 4.58 2.57
N ILE A 63 -9.19 4.05 3.78
CA ILE A 63 -10.09 2.93 4.04
C ILE A 63 -11.25 3.47 4.87
N SER A 64 -12.48 3.30 4.39
CA SER A 64 -13.69 3.80 5.05
C SER A 64 -14.87 2.87 4.84
N GLY A 65 -16.00 3.14 5.51
CA GLY A 65 -17.25 2.43 5.33
C GLY A 65 -17.14 0.94 5.63
N ALA A 66 -17.63 0.12 4.71
CA ALA A 66 -17.65 -1.35 4.87
C ALA A 66 -16.24 -1.94 4.99
N ASP A 67 -15.26 -1.39 4.30
CA ASP A 67 -13.86 -1.85 4.38
C ASP A 67 -13.28 -1.59 5.77
N PHE A 68 -13.56 -0.42 6.36
CA PHE A 68 -13.15 -0.12 7.73
C PHE A 68 -13.79 -1.11 8.72
N ALA A 69 -15.08 -1.37 8.59
CA ALA A 69 -15.78 -2.31 9.45
C ALA A 69 -15.21 -3.74 9.33
N ALA A 70 -14.90 -4.19 8.11
CA ALA A 70 -14.30 -5.50 7.88
C ALA A 70 -12.93 -5.64 8.56
N ILE A 71 -12.09 -4.60 8.48
CA ILE A 71 -10.78 -4.59 9.13
C ILE A 71 -10.91 -4.61 10.66
N ALA A 72 -11.80 -3.78 11.21
CA ALA A 72 -12.02 -3.70 12.65
C ALA A 72 -12.54 -5.01 13.24
N LEU A 73 -13.33 -5.77 12.47
CA LEU A 73 -13.91 -7.05 12.91
C LEU A 73 -12.97 -8.24 12.67
N ALA A 74 -11.96 -8.11 11.83
CA ALA A 74 -11.07 -9.21 11.44
C ALA A 74 -9.88 -9.39 12.38
N ALA A 75 -9.84 -8.72 13.54
CA ALA A 75 -8.72 -8.80 14.47
C ALA A 75 -8.58 -10.21 15.07
N PRO A 76 -7.48 -10.94 14.82
CA PRO A 76 -7.25 -12.22 15.46
C PRO A 76 -7.02 -12.05 16.97
N VAL A 77 -7.44 -13.04 17.75
CA VAL A 77 -7.18 -13.03 19.18
C VAL A 77 -5.67 -13.04 19.46
N GLY A 78 -5.22 -12.13 20.32
CA GLY A 78 -3.80 -12.03 20.69
C GLY A 78 -2.92 -11.18 19.75
N ALA A 79 -3.45 -10.74 18.60
CA ALA A 79 -2.73 -9.81 17.74
C ALA A 79 -2.82 -8.38 18.29
N THR A 80 -1.76 -7.59 18.13
CA THR A 80 -1.84 -6.16 18.42
C THR A 80 -2.67 -5.46 17.35
N LEU A 81 -3.28 -4.32 17.72
CA LEU A 81 -4.02 -3.50 16.75
C LEU A 81 -3.14 -3.11 15.56
N TYR A 82 -1.87 -2.79 15.81
CA TYR A 82 -0.92 -2.45 14.76
C TYR A 82 -0.72 -3.61 13.78
N ASP A 83 -0.52 -4.84 14.27
CA ASP A 83 -0.32 -6.02 13.41
C ASP A 83 -1.51 -6.28 12.51
N VAL A 84 -2.70 -6.17 13.08
CA VAL A 84 -3.96 -6.34 12.33
C VAL A 84 -4.08 -5.27 11.24
N LEU A 85 -3.85 -4.02 11.60
CA LEU A 85 -3.96 -2.91 10.67
C LEU A 85 -2.91 -2.98 9.56
N ALA A 86 -1.67 -3.35 9.91
CA ALA A 86 -0.61 -3.51 8.92
C ALA A 86 -0.95 -4.60 7.91
N HIS A 87 -1.40 -5.76 8.39
CA HIS A 87 -1.78 -6.88 7.52
C HIS A 87 -2.98 -6.54 6.63
N SER A 88 -4.02 -5.96 7.22
CA SER A 88 -5.24 -5.59 6.49
C SER A 88 -4.99 -4.46 5.51
N SER A 89 -4.07 -3.54 5.82
CA SER A 89 -3.66 -2.45 4.94
C SER A 89 -2.98 -2.95 3.68
N GLU A 90 -2.14 -3.97 3.80
CA GLU A 90 -1.54 -4.61 2.62
C GLU A 90 -2.58 -5.32 1.77
N ALA A 91 -3.47 -6.08 2.39
CA ALA A 91 -4.55 -6.76 1.68
C ALA A 91 -5.44 -5.74 0.96
N PHE A 92 -5.77 -4.62 1.62
CA PHE A 92 -6.51 -3.53 1.00
C PHE A 92 -5.75 -2.94 -0.20
N ALA A 93 -4.46 -2.62 -0.03
CA ALA A 93 -3.65 -2.02 -1.08
C ALA A 93 -3.51 -2.95 -2.30
N LEU A 94 -3.42 -4.27 -2.09
CA LEU A 94 -3.38 -5.25 -3.17
C LEU A 94 -4.70 -5.35 -3.93
N GLN A 95 -5.82 -5.09 -3.28
CA GLN A 95 -7.15 -5.19 -3.87
C GLN A 95 -7.69 -3.85 -4.38
N HIS A 96 -7.13 -2.75 -3.93
CA HIS A 96 -7.60 -1.42 -4.29
C HIS A 96 -7.25 -1.09 -5.75
N LEU A 97 -8.26 -0.76 -6.56
CA LEU A 97 -8.10 -0.54 -7.99
C LEU A 97 -7.84 0.94 -8.25
N ASP A 98 -6.61 1.31 -8.50
CA ASP A 98 -6.20 2.72 -8.65
C ASP A 98 -5.34 3.01 -9.89
N VAL A 99 -5.01 1.99 -10.67
CA VAL A 99 -4.16 2.14 -11.87
C VAL A 99 -4.88 1.62 -13.10
N ASP A 100 -4.91 2.44 -14.15
CA ASP A 100 -5.42 2.01 -15.47
C ASP A 100 -4.45 0.99 -16.07
N SER A 101 -4.96 -0.22 -16.36
CA SER A 101 -4.17 -1.31 -16.94
C SER A 101 -3.90 -1.14 -18.45
N GLY A 102 -4.50 -0.14 -19.09
CA GLY A 102 -4.47 0.03 -20.54
C GLY A 102 -5.42 -0.90 -21.29
N ARG A 103 -6.17 -1.75 -20.59
CA ARG A 103 -7.20 -2.63 -21.16
C ARG A 103 -8.60 -2.05 -20.93
N LYS A 104 -9.55 -2.49 -21.73
CA LYS A 104 -10.96 -2.07 -21.63
C LYS A 104 -11.86 -3.28 -21.50
N ASP A 105 -12.97 -3.12 -20.78
CA ASP A 105 -14.01 -4.12 -20.66
C ASP A 105 -14.98 -4.11 -21.84
N ALA A 106 -16.02 -4.95 -21.79
CA ALA A 106 -17.04 -5.05 -22.83
C ALA A 106 -17.83 -3.74 -23.02
N SER A 107 -17.89 -2.89 -22.00
CA SER A 107 -18.54 -1.57 -22.03
C SER A 107 -17.60 -0.44 -22.47
N ASN A 108 -16.37 -0.77 -22.91
CA ASN A 108 -15.33 0.17 -23.32
C ASN A 108 -14.84 1.07 -22.17
N LEU A 109 -15.00 0.62 -20.91
CA LEU A 109 -14.50 1.29 -19.74
C LEU A 109 -13.10 0.77 -19.35
N PRO A 110 -12.21 1.62 -18.81
CA PRO A 110 -10.89 1.18 -18.37
C PRO A 110 -10.98 0.09 -17.31
N ILE A 111 -10.16 -0.96 -17.46
CA ILE A 111 -10.00 -1.98 -16.41
C ILE A 111 -8.90 -1.48 -15.47
N MET A 112 -9.27 -1.25 -14.21
CA MET A 112 -8.36 -0.79 -13.18
C MET A 112 -7.71 -1.96 -12.46
N ILE A 113 -6.46 -1.78 -12.02
CA ILE A 113 -5.72 -2.74 -11.20
C ILE A 113 -5.16 -2.04 -9.97
N SER A 114 -4.73 -2.81 -8.98
CA SER A 114 -3.98 -2.26 -7.86
C SER A 114 -2.60 -1.76 -8.31
N TYR A 115 -2.12 -0.67 -7.73
CA TYR A 115 -0.74 -0.23 -7.95
C TYR A 115 0.28 -1.32 -7.55
N PHE A 116 -0.03 -2.10 -6.52
CA PHE A 116 0.83 -3.19 -6.05
C PHE A 116 0.55 -4.54 -6.72
N ASP A 117 -0.26 -4.56 -7.78
CA ASP A 117 -0.47 -5.79 -8.55
C ASP A 117 0.86 -6.32 -9.07
N GLY A 118 1.11 -7.61 -8.87
CA GLY A 118 2.38 -8.24 -9.22
C GLY A 118 3.55 -7.96 -8.25
N ALA A 119 3.34 -7.16 -7.20
CA ALA A 119 4.35 -6.97 -6.16
C ALA A 119 4.53 -8.23 -5.32
N ILE A 120 5.74 -8.43 -4.81
CA ILE A 120 6.07 -9.56 -3.93
C ILE A 120 6.01 -9.08 -2.49
N GLN A 121 5.22 -9.77 -1.66
CA GLN A 121 5.20 -9.52 -0.21
C GLN A 121 6.46 -10.09 0.45
N VAL A 122 7.04 -9.31 1.32
CA VAL A 122 8.25 -9.69 2.06
C VAL A 122 8.10 -9.46 3.57
#